data_2a3faefec956f2356f7cc3b325d9914e
#
_entry.id   2a3faefec956f2356f7cc3b325d9914e
#
_cell.length_a   1.000
_cell.length_b   1.000
_cell.length_c   1.000
_cell.angle_alpha   90.00
_cell.angle_beta   90.00
_cell.angle_gamma   90.00
#
_symmetry.space_group_name_H-M   'P 1'
#
loop_
_entity.id
_entity.type
_entity.pdbx_description
1 polymer ?
#
loop_
_entity_poly.entity_id
_entity_poly.type
_entity_poly.pdbx_seq_one_letter_code
_entity_poly.pdbx_strand_id
1 'polypeptide(L)'
;MGKKIIRVILFPAILCLLLVPASLLVLPKNNTAEAGTLHPDADGILSQRRDSIYVLFLGDSLAYCGFMPLELWDTYGIPGFVCSSLAEKTFETQELLEQALGCQRPKVVVLDVNVLYWTCKKEAAAFYKLGAKVPVFRYHDRWKSLGGGDFFSLPHYTAESPNRGYLMKTGVEYSSPGDYMQDYPGRGRPGQGSLGYLRQIAQICAREQIPLVLCSVPSAA
;
A
#
# COMPACT_ATOMS: atom_id res chain seq x y z
N MET A 1 -23.47 1.86 -42.56
CA MET A 1 -22.20 1.93 -41.78
C MET A 1 -22.26 2.94 -40.64
N GLY A 2 -22.79 4.13 -40.80
CA GLY A 2 -22.79 5.19 -39.75
C GLY A 2 -23.45 4.80 -38.42
N LYS A 3 -24.64 4.14 -38.42
CA LYS A 3 -25.33 3.76 -37.18
C LYS A 3 -24.57 2.74 -36.31
N LYS A 4 -23.77 1.84 -36.92
CA LYS A 4 -22.93 0.88 -36.14
C LYS A 4 -21.74 1.58 -35.52
N ILE A 5 -21.11 2.50 -36.22
CA ILE A 5 -19.97 3.30 -35.71
C ILE A 5 -20.42 4.17 -34.55
N ILE A 6 -21.58 4.84 -34.67
CA ILE A 6 -22.15 5.66 -33.60
C ILE A 6 -22.38 4.81 -32.32
N ARG A 7 -22.93 3.60 -32.44
CA ARG A 7 -23.14 2.69 -31.28
C ARG A 7 -21.84 2.26 -30.62
N VAL A 8 -20.79 1.99 -31.40
CA VAL A 8 -19.47 1.59 -30.90
C VAL A 8 -18.80 2.73 -30.12
N ILE A 9 -19.03 3.98 -30.51
CA ILE A 9 -18.49 5.15 -29.80
C ILE A 9 -19.37 5.53 -28.60
N LEU A 10 -20.70 5.48 -28.77
CA LEU A 10 -21.64 5.91 -27.76
C LEU A 10 -21.61 5.01 -26.50
N PHE A 11 -21.47 3.70 -26.68
CA PHE A 11 -21.43 2.76 -25.55
C PHE A 11 -20.27 3.05 -24.56
N PRO A 12 -18.99 3.10 -24.99
CA PRO A 12 -17.90 3.44 -24.08
C PRO A 12 -18.02 4.85 -23.52
N ALA A 13 -18.56 5.81 -24.28
CA ALA A 13 -18.78 7.16 -23.77
C ALA A 13 -19.79 7.19 -22.61
N ILE A 14 -20.92 6.49 -22.76
CA ILE A 14 -21.92 6.35 -21.68
C ILE A 14 -21.32 5.59 -20.50
N LEU A 15 -20.57 4.51 -20.75
CA LEU A 15 -19.92 3.74 -19.70
C LEU A 15 -18.94 4.62 -18.89
N CYS A 16 -18.09 5.40 -19.55
CA CYS A 16 -17.20 6.36 -18.87
C CYS A 16 -17.99 7.42 -18.08
N LEU A 17 -19.08 7.93 -18.66
CA LEU A 17 -19.95 8.91 -18.00
C LEU A 17 -20.55 8.36 -16.69
N LEU A 18 -20.81 7.06 -16.61
CA LEU A 18 -21.33 6.40 -15.41
C LEU A 18 -20.20 5.99 -14.44
N LEU A 19 -19.07 5.48 -14.95
CA LEU A 19 -17.97 5.00 -14.12
C LEU A 19 -17.25 6.13 -13.37
N VAL A 20 -17.11 7.31 -13.96
CA VAL A 20 -16.44 8.44 -13.31
C VAL A 20 -17.19 8.90 -12.05
N PRO A 21 -18.48 9.26 -12.09
CA PRO A 21 -19.21 9.65 -10.89
C PRO A 21 -19.35 8.50 -9.88
N ALA A 22 -19.52 7.25 -10.34
CA ALA A 22 -19.55 6.10 -9.45
C ALA A 22 -18.21 5.93 -8.72
N SER A 23 -17.08 6.11 -9.40
CA SER A 23 -15.76 6.06 -8.80
C SER A 23 -15.54 7.18 -7.79
N LEU A 24 -15.95 8.40 -8.12
CA LEU A 24 -15.88 9.53 -7.18
C LEU A 24 -16.74 9.29 -5.95
N LEU A 25 -17.91 8.70 -6.11
CA LEU A 25 -18.83 8.42 -5.01
C LEU A 25 -18.26 7.39 -4.03
N VAL A 26 -17.74 6.27 -4.52
CA VAL A 26 -17.21 5.19 -3.68
C VAL A 26 -15.77 5.44 -3.18
N LEU A 27 -15.07 6.43 -3.70
CA LEU A 27 -13.72 6.76 -3.23
C LEU A 27 -13.77 7.18 -1.75
N PRO A 28 -12.94 6.59 -0.87
CA PRO A 28 -12.87 7.00 0.53
C PRO A 28 -12.62 8.49 0.68
N LYS A 29 -13.39 9.14 1.57
CA LYS A 29 -13.30 10.60 1.77
C LYS A 29 -12.28 10.97 2.82
N ASN A 30 -11.82 9.99 3.61
CA ASN A 30 -10.74 10.13 4.57
C ASN A 30 -9.90 8.84 4.58
N ASN A 31 -8.76 8.86 5.22
CA ASN A 31 -7.84 7.72 5.40
C ASN A 31 -8.13 6.94 6.70
N THR A 32 -9.40 6.78 7.06
CA THR A 32 -9.81 5.95 8.20
C THR A 32 -10.47 4.66 7.73
N ALA A 33 -10.47 3.64 8.60
CA ALA A 33 -11.16 2.39 8.33
C ALA A 33 -12.67 2.60 8.12
N GLU A 34 -13.30 3.52 8.90
CA GLU A 34 -14.71 3.87 8.79
C GLU A 34 -15.02 4.54 7.43
N ALA A 35 -14.07 5.29 6.88
CA ALA A 35 -14.19 5.84 5.54
C ALA A 35 -14.00 4.79 4.44
N GLY A 36 -13.63 3.56 4.82
CA GLY A 36 -13.50 2.42 3.91
C GLY A 36 -12.18 2.39 3.13
N THR A 37 -11.11 3.03 3.65
CA THR A 37 -9.78 2.84 3.09
C THR A 37 -9.26 1.42 3.35
N LEU A 38 -8.42 0.91 2.47
CA LEU A 38 -7.91 -0.46 2.56
C LEU A 38 -6.74 -0.59 3.54
N HIS A 39 -5.94 0.46 3.68
CA HIS A 39 -4.69 0.46 4.46
C HIS A 39 -4.62 1.67 5.38
N PRO A 40 -5.52 1.81 6.38
CA PRO A 40 -5.64 3.03 7.17
C PRO A 40 -4.33 3.45 7.85
N ASP A 41 -3.53 2.50 8.34
CA ASP A 41 -2.25 2.80 8.99
C ASP A 41 -1.21 3.32 7.98
N ALA A 42 -1.09 2.68 6.81
CA ALA A 42 -0.20 3.13 5.74
C ALA A 42 -0.68 4.45 5.11
N ASP A 43 -2.00 4.59 4.92
CA ASP A 43 -2.62 5.81 4.38
C ASP A 43 -2.50 7.00 5.33
N GLY A 44 -2.16 6.77 6.60
CA GLY A 44 -1.79 7.83 7.55
C GLY A 44 -0.62 8.71 7.09
N ILE A 45 0.18 8.28 6.11
CA ILE A 45 1.23 9.11 5.51
C ILE A 45 0.66 10.31 4.75
N LEU A 46 -0.57 10.19 4.23
CA LEU A 46 -1.23 11.25 3.47
C LEU A 46 -1.64 12.44 4.34
N SER A 47 -1.80 12.24 5.65
CA SER A 47 -2.09 13.29 6.62
C SER A 47 -0.83 13.93 7.21
N GLN A 48 0.35 13.35 6.97
CA GLN A 48 1.59 13.90 7.48
C GLN A 48 1.95 15.22 6.79
N ARG A 49 2.64 16.10 7.54
CA ARG A 49 3.19 17.30 6.93
C ARG A 49 4.06 16.93 5.73
N ARG A 50 3.90 17.66 4.64
CA ARG A 50 4.64 17.40 3.40
C ARG A 50 6.15 17.44 3.63
N ASP A 51 6.87 16.50 3.01
CA ASP A 51 8.34 16.38 3.06
C ASP A 51 8.93 16.32 4.48
N SER A 52 8.17 15.73 5.42
CA SER A 52 8.60 15.62 6.83
C SER A 52 9.16 14.24 7.20
N ILE A 53 9.08 13.26 6.30
CA ILE A 53 9.55 11.90 6.53
C ILE A 53 10.94 11.72 5.91
N TYR A 54 11.92 11.24 6.70
CA TYR A 54 13.27 10.98 6.23
C TYR A 54 13.47 9.51 5.86
N VAL A 55 12.89 8.59 6.62
CA VAL A 55 12.97 7.16 6.37
C VAL A 55 11.58 6.63 6.07
N LEU A 56 11.40 6.08 4.88
CA LEU A 56 10.17 5.38 4.50
C LEU A 56 10.42 3.89 4.55
N PHE A 57 9.70 3.19 5.42
CA PHE A 57 9.74 1.74 5.51
C PHE A 57 8.60 1.13 4.70
N LEU A 58 8.91 0.10 3.93
CA LEU A 58 7.98 -0.64 3.08
C LEU A 58 8.08 -2.14 3.37
N GLY A 59 7.01 -2.87 3.14
CA GLY A 59 6.99 -4.32 3.30
C GLY A 59 5.61 -4.84 3.65
N ASP A 60 5.55 -6.00 4.28
CA ASP A 60 4.31 -6.61 4.73
C ASP A 60 4.13 -6.49 6.26
N SER A 61 3.44 -7.47 6.86
CA SER A 61 3.19 -7.49 8.31
C SER A 61 4.46 -7.52 9.16
N LEU A 62 5.56 -8.04 8.66
CA LEU A 62 6.84 -7.99 9.37
C LEU A 62 7.37 -6.57 9.44
N ALA A 63 7.22 -5.79 8.38
CA ALA A 63 7.64 -4.40 8.34
C ALA A 63 6.85 -3.54 9.35
N TYR A 64 5.52 -3.61 9.35
CA TYR A 64 4.74 -2.78 10.27
C TYR A 64 4.78 -3.22 11.74
N CYS A 65 5.23 -4.45 12.01
CA CYS A 65 5.47 -4.91 13.37
C CYS A 65 6.95 -4.79 13.80
N GLY A 66 7.87 -4.68 12.85
CA GLY A 66 9.31 -4.71 13.12
C GLY A 66 10.01 -3.36 13.08
N PHE A 67 9.53 -2.41 12.29
CA PHE A 67 10.09 -1.07 12.24
C PHE A 67 9.32 -0.14 13.16
N MET A 68 9.99 0.48 14.12
CA MET A 68 9.42 1.39 15.12
C MET A 68 9.87 2.84 14.84
N PRO A 69 9.12 3.61 14.03
CA PRO A 69 9.51 4.98 13.68
C PRO A 69 9.61 5.93 14.88
N LEU A 70 8.82 5.70 15.92
CA LEU A 70 8.87 6.51 17.14
C LEU A 70 10.16 6.29 17.94
N GLU A 71 10.64 5.05 18.00
CA GLU A 71 11.93 4.70 18.62
C GLU A 71 13.10 5.34 17.84
N LEU A 72 13.01 5.29 16.50
CA LEU A 72 13.99 5.94 15.63
C LEU A 72 14.03 7.45 15.85
N TRP A 73 12.87 8.07 16.07
CA TRP A 73 12.78 9.49 16.39
C TRP A 73 13.32 9.78 17.79
N ASP A 74 12.93 9.03 18.80
CA ASP A 74 13.33 9.24 20.19
C ASP A 74 14.85 9.12 20.37
N THR A 75 15.43 8.09 19.74
CA THR A 75 16.86 7.78 19.89
C THR A 75 17.76 8.65 19.02
N TYR A 76 17.34 8.97 17.80
CA TYR A 76 18.21 9.58 16.79
C TYR A 76 17.67 10.88 16.19
N GLY A 77 16.45 11.29 16.52
CA GLY A 77 15.80 12.46 15.93
C GLY A 77 15.46 12.29 14.44
N ILE A 78 15.39 11.04 13.95
CA ILE A 78 15.14 10.74 12.54
C ILE A 78 13.65 10.42 12.33
N PRO A 79 12.91 11.27 11.60
CA PRO A 79 11.50 11.02 11.35
C PRO A 79 11.30 9.89 10.33
N GLY A 80 10.63 8.83 10.75
CA GLY A 80 10.27 7.69 9.92
C GLY A 80 8.76 7.52 9.76
N PHE A 81 8.38 6.70 8.78
CA PHE A 81 7.00 6.21 8.60
C PHE A 81 7.00 4.82 7.97
N VAL A 82 6.09 3.96 8.39
CA VAL A 82 5.90 2.63 7.80
C VAL A 82 4.68 2.64 6.91
N CYS A 83 4.87 2.42 5.60
CA CYS A 83 3.81 2.17 4.64
C CYS A 83 3.81 0.69 4.29
N SER A 84 2.99 -0.08 4.98
CA SER A 84 2.89 -1.53 4.77
C SER A 84 1.52 -2.05 5.17
N SER A 85 1.20 -3.26 4.73
CA SER A 85 -0.09 -3.89 5.00
C SER A 85 0.05 -5.41 5.23
N LEU A 86 -1.05 -6.03 5.71
CA LEU A 86 -1.07 -7.47 5.96
C LEU A 86 -0.96 -8.26 4.65
N ALA A 87 -0.03 -9.22 4.62
CA ALA A 87 0.19 -10.13 3.48
C ALA A 87 0.36 -9.40 2.14
N GLU A 88 1.00 -8.23 2.20
CA GLU A 88 1.20 -7.32 1.08
C GLU A 88 1.95 -7.97 -0.06
N LYS A 89 1.53 -7.69 -1.28
CA LYS A 89 2.22 -8.13 -2.49
C LYS A 89 3.11 -7.01 -3.02
N THR A 90 4.18 -7.35 -3.70
CA THR A 90 5.14 -6.38 -4.24
C THR A 90 4.53 -5.32 -5.16
N PHE A 91 3.41 -5.60 -5.84
CA PHE A 91 2.71 -4.59 -6.63
C PHE A 91 1.94 -3.58 -5.75
N GLU A 92 1.49 -3.99 -4.58
CA GLU A 92 0.88 -3.12 -3.57
C GLU A 92 1.95 -2.24 -2.93
N THR A 93 3.11 -2.83 -2.59
CA THR A 93 4.29 -2.09 -2.11
C THR A 93 4.72 -0.99 -3.09
N GLN A 94 4.73 -1.29 -4.40
CA GLN A 94 5.02 -0.26 -5.40
C GLN A 94 4.01 0.88 -5.35
N GLU A 95 2.71 0.57 -5.24
CA GLU A 95 1.67 1.60 -5.17
C GLU A 95 1.79 2.45 -3.89
N LEU A 96 2.05 1.82 -2.73
CA LEU A 96 2.28 2.56 -1.48
C LEU A 96 3.51 3.47 -1.56
N LEU A 97 4.59 3.02 -2.22
CA LEU A 97 5.75 3.88 -2.51
C LEU A 97 5.33 5.08 -3.38
N GLU A 98 4.63 4.85 -4.48
CA GLU A 98 4.19 5.92 -5.39
C GLU A 98 3.26 6.91 -4.68
N GLN A 99 2.34 6.40 -3.84
CA GLN A 99 1.46 7.21 -2.99
C GLN A 99 2.26 8.07 -2.01
N ALA A 100 3.22 7.47 -1.29
CA ALA A 100 4.07 8.19 -0.35
C ALA A 100 4.88 9.28 -1.04
N LEU A 101 5.46 8.99 -2.20
CA LEU A 101 6.23 9.96 -3.00
C LEU A 101 5.36 11.11 -3.56
N GLY A 102 4.03 10.94 -3.61
CA GLY A 102 3.09 12.00 -3.93
C GLY A 102 3.06 13.14 -2.90
N CYS A 103 3.41 12.87 -1.65
CA CYS A 103 3.35 13.83 -0.54
C CYS A 103 4.65 13.95 0.27
N GLN A 104 5.63 13.05 0.09
CA GLN A 104 6.88 13.01 0.84
C GLN A 104 8.09 12.93 -0.08
N ARG A 105 9.25 13.36 0.42
CA ARG A 105 10.57 13.22 -0.23
C ARG A 105 11.54 12.57 0.77
N PRO A 106 11.42 11.25 1.02
CA PRO A 106 12.27 10.57 1.99
C PRO A 106 13.74 10.62 1.54
N LYS A 107 14.65 10.56 2.50
CA LYS A 107 16.10 10.49 2.24
C LYS A 107 16.56 9.07 1.97
N VAL A 108 15.79 8.08 2.42
CA VAL A 108 16.03 6.65 2.19
C VAL A 108 14.71 5.88 2.22
N VAL A 109 14.61 4.90 1.37
CA VAL A 109 13.55 3.88 1.39
C VAL A 109 14.16 2.56 1.87
N VAL A 110 13.54 1.95 2.87
CA VAL A 110 13.92 0.66 3.43
C VAL A 110 12.81 -0.34 3.10
N LEU A 111 13.16 -1.39 2.36
CA LEU A 111 12.22 -2.43 1.94
C LEU A 111 12.52 -3.74 2.68
N ASP A 112 11.55 -4.25 3.43
CA ASP A 112 11.61 -5.61 3.94
C ASP A 112 11.42 -6.61 2.80
N VAL A 113 12.44 -7.44 2.59
CA VAL A 113 12.46 -8.39 1.47
C VAL A 113 11.49 -9.56 1.62
N ASN A 114 10.86 -9.72 2.78
CA ASN A 114 9.86 -10.79 2.98
C ASN A 114 8.70 -10.66 1.99
N VAL A 115 8.32 -9.45 1.62
CA VAL A 115 7.28 -9.18 0.63
C VAL A 115 7.54 -9.84 -0.74
N LEU A 116 8.80 -10.18 -1.05
CA LEU A 116 9.18 -10.82 -2.31
C LEU A 116 8.74 -12.29 -2.41
N TYR A 117 8.49 -12.93 -1.28
CA TYR A 117 8.12 -14.35 -1.21
C TYR A 117 6.60 -14.57 -1.36
N TRP A 118 5.79 -13.52 -1.29
CA TRP A 118 4.38 -13.61 -1.57
C TRP A 118 4.11 -13.82 -3.06
N THR A 119 3.16 -14.69 -3.36
CA THR A 119 2.79 -14.97 -4.76
C THR A 119 2.22 -13.71 -5.43
N CYS A 120 2.85 -13.30 -6.51
CA CYS A 120 2.42 -12.16 -7.34
C CYS A 120 1.85 -12.68 -8.67
N LYS A 121 0.52 -12.85 -8.75
CA LYS A 121 -0.16 -13.23 -9.99
C LYS A 121 -0.37 -11.99 -10.86
N LYS A 122 -0.10 -12.12 -12.17
CA LYS A 122 -0.22 -11.01 -13.14
C LYS A 122 -1.64 -10.46 -13.23
N GLU A 123 -2.63 -11.35 -13.16
CA GLU A 123 -4.05 -11.01 -13.24
C GLU A 123 -4.48 -10.17 -12.01
N ALA A 124 -4.04 -10.59 -10.81
CA ALA A 124 -4.30 -9.86 -9.58
C ALA A 124 -3.65 -8.46 -9.61
N ALA A 125 -2.41 -8.36 -10.05
CA ALA A 125 -1.71 -7.10 -10.20
C ALA A 125 -2.36 -6.18 -11.24
N ALA A 126 -2.83 -6.73 -12.37
CA ALA A 126 -3.55 -5.96 -13.39
C ALA A 126 -4.89 -5.44 -12.87
N PHE A 127 -5.65 -6.28 -12.16
CA PHE A 127 -6.92 -5.87 -11.55
C PHE A 127 -6.71 -4.80 -10.45
N TYR A 128 -5.68 -4.95 -9.64
CA TYR A 128 -5.31 -3.98 -8.61
C TYR A 128 -4.97 -2.61 -9.21
N LYS A 129 -4.17 -2.59 -10.28
CA LYS A 129 -3.84 -1.36 -11.02
C LYS A 129 -5.06 -0.74 -11.71
N LEU A 130 -5.99 -1.56 -12.20
CA LEU A 130 -7.25 -1.07 -12.74
C LEU A 130 -8.07 -0.38 -11.65
N GLY A 131 -8.16 -0.97 -10.46
CA GLY A 131 -8.85 -0.39 -9.30
C GLY A 131 -8.25 0.94 -8.83
N ALA A 132 -6.91 1.13 -8.97
CA ALA A 132 -6.27 2.41 -8.70
C ALA A 132 -6.70 3.51 -9.68
N LYS A 133 -6.89 3.15 -10.96
CA LYS A 133 -7.32 4.09 -12.01
C LYS A 133 -8.83 4.32 -12.04
N VAL A 134 -9.60 3.31 -11.67
CA VAL A 134 -11.07 3.33 -11.68
C VAL A 134 -11.56 2.85 -10.31
N PRO A 135 -11.63 3.74 -9.31
CA PRO A 135 -11.89 3.43 -7.91
C PRO A 135 -13.11 2.54 -7.64
N VAL A 136 -14.14 2.58 -8.48
CA VAL A 136 -15.31 1.73 -8.31
C VAL A 136 -14.96 0.23 -8.31
N PHE A 137 -13.91 -0.20 -9.01
CA PHE A 137 -13.49 -1.59 -9.00
C PHE A 137 -12.78 -2.00 -7.69
N ARG A 138 -12.16 -1.04 -7.02
CA ARG A 138 -11.47 -1.25 -5.73
C ARG A 138 -12.39 -1.10 -4.55
N TYR A 139 -13.26 -0.09 -4.57
CA TYR A 139 -14.09 0.35 -3.45
C TYR A 139 -15.58 0.07 -3.68
N HIS A 140 -15.95 -0.84 -4.59
CA HIS A 140 -17.35 -1.11 -4.93
C HIS A 140 -18.19 -1.47 -3.69
N ASP A 141 -17.65 -2.20 -2.72
CA ASP A 141 -18.37 -2.59 -1.51
C ASP A 141 -18.83 -1.40 -0.63
N ARG A 142 -18.21 -0.22 -0.81
CA ARG A 142 -18.59 0.99 -0.08
C ARG A 142 -20.01 1.47 -0.40
N TRP A 143 -20.63 1.01 -1.48
CA TRP A 143 -22.03 1.33 -1.74
C TRP A 143 -22.96 0.99 -0.56
N LYS A 144 -22.57 0.01 0.28
CA LYS A 144 -23.33 -0.44 1.47
C LYS A 144 -23.23 0.54 2.65
N SER A 145 -22.24 1.40 2.66
CA SER A 145 -21.91 2.32 3.76
C SER A 145 -21.88 3.80 3.34
N LEU A 146 -22.40 4.12 2.15
CA LEU A 146 -22.44 5.51 1.68
C LEU A 146 -23.37 6.35 2.56
N GLY A 147 -22.87 7.51 2.98
CA GLY A 147 -23.62 8.53 3.69
C GLY A 147 -23.82 9.80 2.84
N GLY A 148 -24.60 10.75 3.35
CA GLY A 148 -24.85 12.01 2.64
C GLY A 148 -23.57 12.79 2.30
N GLY A 149 -22.54 12.71 3.16
CA GLY A 149 -21.24 13.34 2.91
C GLY A 149 -20.50 12.82 1.68
N ASP A 150 -20.66 11.53 1.33
CA ASP A 150 -19.97 10.93 0.20
C ASP A 150 -20.37 11.54 -1.15
N PHE A 151 -21.58 12.12 -1.24
CA PHE A 151 -22.10 12.71 -2.47
C PHE A 151 -21.55 14.10 -2.74
N PHE A 152 -21.11 14.83 -1.70
CA PHE A 152 -20.77 16.25 -1.80
C PHE A 152 -19.34 16.57 -1.37
N SER A 153 -18.59 15.59 -0.85
CA SER A 153 -17.23 15.79 -0.36
C SER A 153 -16.18 15.26 -1.35
N LEU A 154 -15.08 16.00 -1.47
CA LEU A 154 -13.86 15.48 -2.07
C LEU A 154 -13.02 14.75 -1.01
N PRO A 155 -12.14 13.82 -1.40
CA PRO A 155 -11.20 13.21 -0.48
C PRO A 155 -10.36 14.25 0.26
N HIS A 156 -10.33 14.14 1.59
CA HIS A 156 -9.53 14.99 2.46
C HIS A 156 -8.96 14.13 3.60
N TYR A 157 -7.68 13.79 3.49
CA TYR A 157 -7.00 12.86 4.37
C TYR A 157 -6.44 13.58 5.58
N THR A 158 -7.07 13.39 6.74
CA THR A 158 -6.75 14.09 7.99
C THR A 158 -6.48 13.17 9.17
N ALA A 159 -6.77 11.86 9.04
CA ALA A 159 -6.54 10.93 10.13
C ALA A 159 -5.03 10.68 10.29
N GLU A 160 -4.52 11.09 11.43
CA GLU A 160 -3.13 10.85 11.80
C GLU A 160 -2.94 9.37 12.20
N SER A 161 -1.76 8.82 11.87
CA SER A 161 -1.30 7.54 12.42
C SER A 161 -0.41 7.84 13.64
N PRO A 162 -0.90 7.65 14.87
CA PRO A 162 -0.15 8.01 16.09
C PRO A 162 1.19 7.27 16.17
N ASN A 163 1.22 6.02 15.69
CA ASN A 163 2.41 5.18 15.69
C ASN A 163 3.18 5.23 14.36
N ARG A 164 2.88 6.20 13.49
CA ARG A 164 3.59 6.35 12.20
C ARG A 164 3.58 5.09 11.34
N GLY A 165 2.43 4.43 11.26
CA GLY A 165 2.25 3.19 10.49
C GLY A 165 2.71 1.92 11.20
N TYR A 166 3.32 2.01 12.37
CA TYR A 166 3.69 0.86 13.19
C TYR A 166 2.47 0.28 13.91
N LEU A 167 2.29 -1.03 13.84
CA LEU A 167 1.24 -1.73 14.56
C LEU A 167 1.79 -2.30 15.88
N MET A 168 1.44 -1.65 16.98
CA MET A 168 1.78 -2.14 18.31
C MET A 168 0.96 -3.38 18.65
N LYS A 169 1.62 -4.52 18.85
CA LYS A 169 1.02 -5.75 19.38
C LYS A 169 1.52 -6.00 20.77
N THR A 170 0.60 -6.03 21.74
CA THR A 170 0.91 -6.24 23.16
C THR A 170 0.61 -7.66 23.63
N GLY A 171 -0.06 -8.47 22.83
CA GLY A 171 -0.34 -9.87 23.14
C GLY A 171 0.91 -10.71 23.05
N VAL A 172 1.17 -11.49 24.09
CA VAL A 172 2.24 -12.52 24.09
C VAL A 172 1.54 -13.88 24.06
N GLU A 173 1.77 -14.63 22.98
CA GLU A 173 1.31 -15.99 22.86
C GLU A 173 2.52 -16.91 22.94
N TYR A 174 2.49 -17.85 23.90
CA TYR A 174 3.54 -18.85 24.00
C TYR A 174 3.35 -19.88 22.89
N SER A 175 4.27 -19.88 21.95
CA SER A 175 4.42 -20.96 20.97
C SER A 175 5.58 -21.84 21.41
N SER A 176 5.29 -23.13 21.67
CA SER A 176 6.40 -24.09 21.85
C SER A 176 7.13 -24.18 20.51
N PRO A 177 8.41 -23.82 20.44
CA PRO A 177 9.17 -24.00 19.23
C PRO A 177 9.47 -25.50 19.10
N GLY A 178 8.54 -26.29 18.55
CA GLY A 178 8.91 -27.57 17.98
C GLY A 178 10.11 -27.37 17.05
N ASP A 179 10.73 -28.42 16.61
CA ASP A 179 11.81 -28.30 15.62
C ASP A 179 11.22 -27.92 14.24
N TYR A 180 10.76 -26.65 14.15
CA TYR A 180 10.10 -26.11 12.94
C TYR A 180 11.05 -26.04 11.74
N MET A 181 12.36 -26.21 11.96
CA MET A 181 13.37 -26.25 10.90
C MET A 181 13.67 -27.67 10.40
N GLN A 182 13.16 -28.71 11.08
CA GLN A 182 13.53 -30.11 10.81
C GLN A 182 13.18 -30.54 9.37
N ASP A 183 12.04 -30.07 8.86
CA ASP A 183 11.54 -30.40 7.53
C ASP A 183 11.69 -29.23 6.52
N TYR A 184 12.51 -28.22 6.83
CA TYR A 184 12.66 -27.07 5.96
C TYR A 184 13.40 -27.46 4.66
N PRO A 185 12.74 -27.36 3.50
CA PRO A 185 13.26 -27.87 2.22
C PRO A 185 14.40 -27.03 1.62
N GLY A 186 14.95 -26.11 2.39
CA GLY A 186 16.02 -25.22 1.94
C GLY A 186 15.56 -23.80 1.65
N ARG A 187 16.38 -23.02 0.94
CA ARG A 187 16.15 -21.61 0.69
C ARG A 187 14.99 -21.39 -0.28
N GLY A 188 13.95 -20.69 0.16
CA GLY A 188 12.91 -20.17 -0.70
C GLY A 188 13.50 -19.22 -1.76
N ARG A 189 12.84 -19.11 -2.92
CA ARG A 189 13.22 -18.17 -3.98
C ARG A 189 12.07 -17.23 -4.26
N PRO A 190 12.33 -15.91 -4.36
CA PRO A 190 11.32 -14.96 -4.80
C PRO A 190 10.75 -15.33 -6.17
N GLY A 191 9.44 -15.13 -6.36
CA GLY A 191 8.80 -15.33 -7.64
C GLY A 191 9.26 -14.31 -8.68
N GLN A 192 9.26 -14.70 -9.96
CA GLN A 192 9.66 -13.79 -11.05
C GLN A 192 8.78 -12.53 -11.14
N GLY A 193 7.48 -12.66 -10.80
CA GLY A 193 6.58 -11.52 -10.71
C GLY A 193 7.04 -10.51 -9.65
N SER A 194 7.34 -10.99 -8.44
CA SER A 194 7.82 -10.15 -7.33
C SER A 194 9.16 -9.49 -7.66
N LEU A 195 10.09 -10.21 -8.29
CA LEU A 195 11.36 -9.63 -8.75
C LEU A 195 11.16 -8.56 -9.84
N GLY A 196 10.15 -8.72 -10.70
CA GLY A 196 9.77 -7.70 -11.68
C GLY A 196 9.35 -6.39 -11.01
N TYR A 197 8.53 -6.47 -9.95
CA TYR A 197 8.10 -5.29 -9.17
C TYR A 197 9.24 -4.71 -8.33
N LEU A 198 10.12 -5.53 -7.76
CA LEU A 198 11.33 -5.04 -7.08
C LEU A 198 12.18 -4.16 -8.01
N ARG A 199 12.37 -4.59 -9.27
CA ARG A 199 13.09 -3.77 -10.26
C ARG A 199 12.38 -2.44 -10.51
N GLN A 200 11.05 -2.42 -10.60
CA GLN A 200 10.29 -1.18 -10.76
C GLN A 200 10.42 -0.26 -9.55
N ILE A 201 10.33 -0.80 -8.33
CA ILE A 201 10.57 -0.05 -7.08
C ILE A 201 11.98 0.57 -7.10
N ALA A 202 13.01 -0.22 -7.44
CA ALA A 202 14.39 0.29 -7.55
C ALA A 202 14.54 1.38 -8.62
N GLN A 203 13.86 1.24 -9.76
CA GLN A 203 13.84 2.27 -10.81
C GLN A 203 13.14 3.56 -10.35
N ILE A 204 12.04 3.46 -9.61
CA ILE A 204 11.35 4.61 -9.02
C ILE A 204 12.30 5.32 -8.05
N CYS A 205 12.92 4.60 -7.12
CA CYS A 205 13.86 5.17 -6.17
C CYS A 205 15.06 5.84 -6.88
N ALA A 206 15.62 5.19 -7.91
CA ALA A 206 16.73 5.75 -8.68
C ALA A 206 16.33 7.04 -9.43
N ARG A 207 15.14 7.08 -10.04
CA ARG A 207 14.62 8.27 -10.71
C ARG A 207 14.45 9.44 -9.73
N GLU A 208 13.96 9.17 -8.53
CA GLU A 208 13.77 10.17 -7.47
C GLU A 208 15.07 10.48 -6.70
N GLN A 209 16.18 9.81 -7.05
CA GLN A 209 17.49 9.93 -6.40
C GLN A 209 17.47 9.55 -4.90
N ILE A 210 16.64 8.57 -4.54
CA ILE A 210 16.48 8.09 -3.17
C ILE A 210 17.19 6.73 -3.06
N PRO A 211 18.13 6.55 -2.12
CA PRO A 211 18.71 5.25 -1.82
C PRO A 211 17.66 4.22 -1.41
N LEU A 212 17.73 3.02 -1.98
CA LEU A 212 16.92 1.86 -1.60
C LEU A 212 17.77 0.89 -0.80
N VAL A 213 17.38 0.61 0.43
CA VAL A 213 17.99 -0.40 1.30
C VAL A 213 17.08 -1.61 1.35
N LEU A 214 17.62 -2.78 1.09
CA LEU A 214 16.93 -4.06 1.27
C LEU A 214 17.34 -4.66 2.60
N CYS A 215 16.38 -5.06 3.42
CA CYS A 215 16.63 -5.71 4.70
C CYS A 215 15.64 -6.86 4.91
N SER A 216 15.91 -7.70 5.88
CA SER A 216 14.98 -8.72 6.36
C SER A 216 14.70 -8.44 7.82
N VAL A 217 13.44 -8.20 8.15
CA VAL A 217 13.03 -8.11 9.55
C VAL A 217 13.15 -9.49 10.17
N PRO A 218 13.81 -9.64 11.35
CA PRO A 218 13.86 -10.90 12.06
C PRO A 218 12.44 -11.36 12.38
N SER A 219 12.12 -12.58 12.02
CA SER A 219 10.86 -13.23 12.42
C SER A 219 11.21 -14.49 13.19
N ALA A 220 10.45 -14.75 14.27
CA ALA A 220 10.40 -16.10 14.80
C ALA A 220 9.73 -16.97 13.73
N ALA A 221 10.40 -18.01 13.32
CA ALA A 221 9.84 -18.93 12.35
C ALA A 221 8.85 -19.87 13.05
#